data_56276324597f4d2b1e4bd5bc24d8ca4e
#
_entry.id   56276324597f4d2b1e4bd5bc24d8ca4e
#
_cell.length_a   1.000
_cell.length_b   1.000
_cell.length_c   1.000
_cell.angle_alpha   90.00
_cell.angle_beta   90.00
_cell.angle_gamma   90.00
#
_symmetry.space_group_name_H-M   'P 1'
#
loop_
_entity.id
_entity.type
_entity.pdbx_description
1 polymer ?
#
loop_
_entity_poly.entity_id
_entity_poly.type
_entity_poly.pdbx_seq_one_letter_code
_entity_poly.pdbx_strand_id
1 'polypeptide(L)'
;AQAARVRVTWPDGRVQTLTDVPAGPLLLRQSDAGPPSEAPAPTATPRLFAEVSGAGAPAWRHVENVFIDFNRERLMPHMVSRLGPALAVADVNGDGREDVFVGGARGQANALFLQTSGGGFAEAPVTAWADHAEGEAVDAVFFDANGDGALDLYVATAGNEFRGARDEIRDRLYLGDGAGGVTSAPAGALPDRFVHVGAVAASDWDGDGDTDLFVGGRVVPRAYGMPAPSALLVNDGTGRFSEATADLAPGLAEVGMVSRAAFGDVDGDGRDDLILAGE
;
A
#
# COMPACT_ATOMS: atom_id res chain seq x y z
N ALA A 1 38.01 -21.29 33.67
CA ALA A 1 38.46 -20.24 32.72
C ALA A 1 38.27 -18.89 33.37
N GLN A 2 39.22 -18.00 33.23
CA GLN A 2 39.16 -16.61 33.74
C GLN A 2 38.88 -15.69 32.55
N ALA A 3 37.95 -14.76 32.72
CA ALA A 3 37.68 -13.77 31.71
C ALA A 3 38.65 -12.59 31.88
N ALA A 4 39.38 -12.23 30.81
CA ALA A 4 40.32 -11.14 30.87
C ALA A 4 39.64 -9.77 31.05
N ARG A 5 38.40 -9.62 30.58
CA ARG A 5 37.64 -8.39 30.67
C ARG A 5 36.16 -8.65 30.54
N VAL A 6 35.36 -8.00 31.43
CA VAL A 6 33.89 -7.97 31.38
C VAL A 6 33.45 -6.51 31.30
N ARG A 7 32.66 -6.17 30.30
CA ARG A 7 32.04 -4.84 30.15
C ARG A 7 30.52 -4.98 30.22
N VAL A 8 29.91 -4.21 31.08
CA VAL A 8 28.45 -4.16 31.26
C VAL A 8 27.96 -2.75 30.98
N THR A 9 26.99 -2.65 30.10
CA THR A 9 26.27 -1.38 29.85
C THR A 9 24.90 -1.50 30.50
N TRP A 10 24.61 -0.59 31.41
CA TRP A 10 23.35 -0.51 32.14
C TRP A 10 22.28 0.20 31.31
N PRO A 11 20.98 0.00 31.61
CA PRO A 11 19.89 0.64 30.83
C PRO A 11 19.93 2.16 30.80
N ASP A 12 20.54 2.81 31.82
CA ASP A 12 20.73 4.27 31.86
C ASP A 12 21.99 4.76 31.16
N GLY A 13 22.68 3.89 30.39
CA GLY A 13 23.87 4.20 29.62
C GLY A 13 25.17 4.17 30.44
N ARG A 14 25.15 3.94 31.72
CA ARG A 14 26.38 3.77 32.54
C ARG A 14 27.11 2.52 32.09
N VAL A 15 28.46 2.58 32.21
CA VAL A 15 29.32 1.46 31.85
C VAL A 15 30.20 1.07 33.00
N GLN A 16 30.23 -0.24 33.27
CA GLN A 16 31.16 -0.85 34.21
C GLN A 16 32.08 -1.79 33.46
N THR A 17 33.39 -1.65 33.67
CA THR A 17 34.38 -2.55 33.09
C THR A 17 35.19 -3.16 34.23
N LEU A 18 35.26 -4.47 34.23
CA LEU A 18 36.08 -5.26 35.17
C LEU A 18 37.16 -5.98 34.36
N THR A 19 38.37 -6.04 34.89
CA THR A 19 39.50 -6.79 34.37
C THR A 19 39.86 -7.95 35.28
N ASP A 20 40.45 -9.00 34.74
CA ASP A 20 40.93 -10.17 35.45
C ASP A 20 39.85 -10.86 36.33
N VAL A 21 38.65 -10.98 35.79
CA VAL A 21 37.51 -11.53 36.49
C VAL A 21 37.66 -13.03 36.72
N PRO A 22 37.66 -13.49 38.00
CA PRO A 22 37.80 -14.92 38.28
C PRO A 22 36.55 -15.69 37.79
N ALA A 23 36.73 -16.98 37.57
CA ALA A 23 35.62 -17.86 37.26
C ALA A 23 34.70 -18.02 38.47
N GLY A 24 33.40 -17.80 38.31
CA GLY A 24 32.39 -17.95 39.34
C GLY A 24 31.25 -16.94 39.22
N PRO A 25 30.32 -16.95 40.17
CA PRO A 25 29.26 -15.96 40.23
C PRO A 25 29.81 -14.54 40.38
N LEU A 26 29.35 -13.63 39.57
CA LEU A 26 29.74 -12.21 39.58
C LEU A 26 28.52 -11.36 39.95
N LEU A 27 28.60 -10.64 41.07
CA LEU A 27 27.61 -9.68 41.47
C LEU A 27 28.01 -8.30 40.95
N LEU A 28 27.16 -7.72 40.09
CA LEU A 28 27.35 -6.39 39.55
C LEU A 28 26.29 -5.44 40.12
N ARG A 29 26.71 -4.23 40.46
CA ARG A 29 25.81 -3.19 40.94
C ARG A 29 25.92 -1.98 40.04
N GLN A 30 24.79 -1.44 39.60
CA GLN A 30 24.73 -0.25 38.78
C GLN A 30 25.35 0.98 39.46
N SER A 31 25.30 1.06 40.79
CA SER A 31 25.94 2.11 41.58
C SER A 31 27.47 2.18 41.39
N ASP A 32 28.09 1.05 41.02
CA ASP A 32 29.53 0.94 40.86
C ASP A 32 29.97 1.24 39.42
N ALA A 33 29.00 1.56 38.54
CA ALA A 33 29.25 1.95 37.16
C ALA A 33 29.71 3.41 37.04
N GLY A 34 30.65 3.68 36.19
CA GLY A 34 31.05 5.03 35.84
C GLY A 34 29.90 5.82 35.15
N PRO A 35 30.10 7.12 34.95
CA PRO A 35 29.11 7.92 34.23
C PRO A 35 28.77 7.30 32.88
N PRO A 36 27.62 7.63 32.29
CA PRO A 36 27.29 7.17 30.97
C PRO A 36 28.44 7.44 30.02
N SER A 37 28.90 6.41 29.31
CA SER A 37 29.88 6.61 28.26
C SER A 37 29.23 7.54 27.24
N GLU A 38 29.85 8.69 26.95
CA GLU A 38 29.48 9.46 25.79
C GLU A 38 29.54 8.49 24.59
N ALA A 39 28.38 8.05 24.13
CA ALA A 39 28.31 7.33 22.86
C ALA A 39 28.97 8.25 21.83
N PRO A 40 29.91 7.77 21.01
CA PRO A 40 30.42 8.59 19.91
C PRO A 40 29.19 9.15 19.19
N ALA A 41 29.17 10.46 18.99
CA ALA A 41 28.07 11.11 18.27
C ALA A 41 27.80 10.28 17.02
N PRO A 42 26.57 9.86 16.76
CA PRO A 42 26.30 9.05 15.59
C PRO A 42 26.86 9.81 14.39
N THR A 43 27.80 9.18 13.70
CA THR A 43 28.32 9.72 12.43
C THR A 43 27.08 9.96 11.58
N ALA A 44 26.82 11.21 11.21
CA ALA A 44 25.64 11.57 10.44
C ALA A 44 25.68 10.72 9.16
N THR A 45 24.88 9.65 9.14
CA THR A 45 24.66 8.88 7.92
C THR A 45 24.06 9.85 6.92
N PRO A 46 24.61 9.99 5.70
CA PRO A 46 24.04 10.88 4.71
C PRO A 46 22.57 10.52 4.56
N ARG A 47 21.68 11.49 4.70
CA ARG A 47 20.24 11.28 4.51
C ARG A 47 20.03 10.95 3.03
N LEU A 48 19.50 9.77 2.74
CA LEU A 48 19.14 9.37 1.37
C LEU A 48 17.93 10.15 0.85
N PHE A 49 17.09 10.66 1.77
CA PHE A 49 15.89 11.42 1.47
C PHE A 49 15.89 12.73 2.23
N ALA A 50 15.35 13.78 1.60
CA ALA A 50 15.08 15.06 2.23
C ALA A 50 13.57 15.32 2.19
N GLU A 51 13.04 15.93 3.25
CA GLU A 51 11.66 16.39 3.27
C GLU A 51 11.50 17.56 2.28
N VAL A 52 10.54 17.43 1.36
CA VAL A 52 10.11 18.49 0.47
C VAL A 52 8.79 19.05 1.00
N SER A 53 8.74 20.35 1.23
CA SER A 53 7.56 21.04 1.76
C SER A 53 7.27 22.34 0.98
N GLY A 54 6.09 22.90 1.20
CA GLY A 54 5.66 24.13 0.52
C GLY A 54 5.34 23.91 -0.96
N ALA A 55 5.74 24.82 -1.82
CA ALA A 55 5.40 24.80 -3.26
C ALA A 55 5.98 23.60 -4.03
N GLY A 56 6.91 22.85 -3.45
CA GLY A 56 7.50 21.66 -4.05
C GLY A 56 6.78 20.34 -3.69
N ALA A 57 5.71 20.38 -2.90
CA ALA A 57 4.95 19.21 -2.48
C ALA A 57 3.48 19.34 -2.86
N PRO A 58 2.75 18.21 -3.10
CA PRO A 58 1.29 18.25 -3.25
C PRO A 58 0.62 18.89 -2.03
N ALA A 59 -0.27 19.85 -2.25
CA ALA A 59 -0.99 20.57 -1.19
C ALA A 59 -2.21 19.77 -0.76
N TRP A 60 -2.01 18.55 -0.26
CA TRP A 60 -3.08 17.62 0.12
C TRP A 60 -2.79 16.96 1.46
N ARG A 61 -3.83 16.64 2.18
CA ARG A 61 -3.75 15.90 3.45
C ARG A 61 -4.84 14.85 3.52
N HIS A 62 -4.47 13.62 3.78
CA HIS A 62 -5.40 12.55 4.09
C HIS A 62 -6.10 12.81 5.43
N VAL A 63 -7.43 12.71 5.44
CA VAL A 63 -8.25 12.98 6.62
C VAL A 63 -9.19 11.81 6.85
N GLU A 64 -8.83 10.97 7.82
CA GLU A 64 -9.65 9.84 8.23
C GLU A 64 -10.98 10.25 8.85
N ASN A 65 -12.02 9.47 8.57
CA ASN A 65 -13.30 9.62 9.25
C ASN A 65 -13.24 9.09 10.70
N VAL A 66 -14.24 9.44 11.49
CA VAL A 66 -14.35 8.98 12.89
C VAL A 66 -15.02 7.62 12.93
N PHE A 67 -14.22 6.56 12.74
CA PHE A 67 -14.69 5.19 12.91
C PHE A 67 -13.67 4.40 13.74
N ILE A 68 -14.16 3.51 14.62
CA ILE A 68 -13.32 2.68 15.50
C ILE A 68 -13.76 1.22 15.36
N ASP A 69 -12.96 0.44 14.64
CA ASP A 69 -13.20 -0.99 14.40
C ASP A 69 -13.40 -1.77 15.70
N PHE A 70 -12.63 -1.48 16.73
CA PHE A 70 -12.68 -2.17 18.02
C PHE A 70 -14.04 -2.07 18.74
N ASN A 71 -14.89 -1.11 18.36
CA ASN A 71 -16.27 -1.04 18.85
C ASN A 71 -17.14 -2.17 18.28
N ARG A 72 -16.74 -2.75 17.16
CA ARG A 72 -17.45 -3.86 16.50
C ARG A 72 -16.75 -5.20 16.71
N GLU A 73 -15.41 -5.21 16.60
CA GLU A 73 -14.58 -6.42 16.68
C GLU A 73 -13.43 -6.18 17.65
N ARG A 74 -13.68 -6.45 18.92
CA ARG A 74 -12.78 -6.10 20.03
C ARG A 74 -11.45 -6.85 20.03
N LEU A 75 -11.35 -7.97 19.32
CA LEU A 75 -10.16 -8.82 19.26
C LEU A 75 -9.28 -8.57 18.04
N MET A 76 -9.60 -7.58 17.22
CA MET A 76 -8.73 -7.20 16.12
C MET A 76 -7.39 -6.65 16.64
N PRO A 77 -6.25 -7.01 16.03
CA PRO A 77 -4.95 -6.51 16.45
C PRO A 77 -4.72 -5.04 16.03
N HIS A 78 -5.35 -4.58 14.95
CA HIS A 78 -5.27 -3.22 14.43
C HIS A 78 -6.55 -2.83 13.70
N MET A 79 -6.71 -1.55 13.39
CA MET A 79 -7.88 -1.05 12.64
C MET A 79 -7.67 -1.31 11.15
N VAL A 80 -8.68 -1.85 10.49
CA VAL A 80 -8.71 -2.09 9.03
C VAL A 80 -9.63 -1.12 8.28
N SER A 81 -10.24 -0.19 8.98
CA SER A 81 -10.97 0.95 8.40
C SER A 81 -10.05 2.13 8.06
N ARG A 82 -8.74 1.98 8.16
CA ARG A 82 -7.73 3.01 7.91
C ARG A 82 -6.54 2.41 7.18
N LEU A 83 -6.80 1.72 6.08
CA LEU A 83 -5.75 1.07 5.29
C LEU A 83 -5.12 2.02 4.27
N GLY A 84 -5.81 3.09 3.91
CA GLY A 84 -5.32 4.12 2.99
C GLY A 84 -4.22 5.02 3.57
N PRO A 85 -3.79 6.05 2.84
CA PRO A 85 -4.25 6.35 1.47
C PRO A 85 -3.63 5.42 0.41
N ALA A 86 -4.36 5.17 -0.66
CA ALA A 86 -3.78 4.67 -1.90
C ALA A 86 -2.77 5.68 -2.45
N LEU A 87 -1.69 5.20 -3.04
CA LEU A 87 -0.69 6.02 -3.70
C LEU A 87 -0.23 5.35 -4.98
N ALA A 88 -0.38 6.03 -6.12
CA ALA A 88 0.16 5.58 -7.40
C ALA A 88 0.94 6.71 -8.08
N VAL A 89 2.00 6.35 -8.78
CA VAL A 89 2.91 7.29 -9.43
C VAL A 89 3.14 6.85 -10.87
N ALA A 90 2.93 7.76 -11.82
CA ALA A 90 3.24 7.55 -13.23
C ALA A 90 3.22 8.89 -13.99
N ASP A 91 3.81 8.94 -15.17
CA ASP A 91 3.67 10.06 -16.11
C ASP A 91 2.34 9.89 -16.88
N VAL A 92 1.26 10.48 -16.35
CA VAL A 92 -0.10 10.29 -16.91
C VAL A 92 -0.41 11.27 -18.05
N ASN A 93 0.47 12.26 -18.29
CA ASN A 93 0.27 13.26 -19.32
C ASN A 93 1.35 13.24 -20.42
N GLY A 94 2.30 12.30 -20.37
CA GLY A 94 3.33 12.09 -21.36
C GLY A 94 4.39 13.19 -21.42
N ASP A 95 4.58 13.95 -20.34
CA ASP A 95 5.51 15.08 -20.30
C ASP A 95 6.91 14.72 -19.76
N GLY A 96 7.13 13.46 -19.40
CA GLY A 96 8.38 12.92 -18.89
C GLY A 96 8.60 13.17 -17.39
N ARG A 97 7.58 13.56 -16.65
CA ARG A 97 7.61 13.76 -15.19
C ARG A 97 6.60 12.86 -14.51
N GLU A 98 6.96 12.42 -13.32
CA GLU A 98 6.11 11.54 -12.52
C GLU A 98 4.99 12.35 -11.86
N ASP A 99 3.74 11.97 -12.12
CA ASP A 99 2.54 12.49 -11.50
C ASP A 99 2.10 11.59 -10.35
N VAL A 100 1.29 12.11 -9.45
CA VAL A 100 0.96 11.42 -8.20
C VAL A 100 -0.55 11.38 -8.00
N PHE A 101 -1.11 10.18 -7.96
CA PHE A 101 -2.46 9.93 -7.44
C PHE A 101 -2.42 9.68 -5.94
N VAL A 102 -3.36 10.28 -5.21
CA VAL A 102 -3.55 10.04 -3.77
C VAL A 102 -5.01 9.72 -3.50
N GLY A 103 -5.23 8.58 -2.89
CA GLY A 103 -6.57 8.12 -2.52
C GLY A 103 -7.13 8.81 -1.29
N GLY A 104 -8.40 9.16 -1.33
CA GLY A 104 -9.13 9.73 -0.19
C GLY A 104 -9.58 8.67 0.81
N ALA A 105 -9.70 9.08 2.08
CA ALA A 105 -10.47 8.34 3.08
C ALA A 105 -11.96 8.47 2.79
N ARG A 106 -12.78 7.72 3.52
CA ARG A 106 -14.22 7.84 3.42
C ARG A 106 -14.70 9.28 3.64
N GLY A 107 -15.46 9.80 2.68
CA GLY A 107 -15.96 11.19 2.66
C GLY A 107 -14.95 12.22 2.15
N GLN A 108 -13.79 11.77 1.67
CA GLN A 108 -12.78 12.59 1.05
C GLN A 108 -12.58 12.17 -0.40
N ALA A 109 -12.65 13.12 -1.34
CA ALA A 109 -12.36 12.83 -2.74
C ALA A 109 -10.88 12.48 -2.93
N ASN A 110 -10.60 11.60 -3.91
CA ASN A 110 -9.24 11.36 -4.40
C ASN A 110 -8.64 12.63 -5.00
N ALA A 111 -7.33 12.65 -5.21
CA ALA A 111 -6.64 13.73 -5.89
C ALA A 111 -5.56 13.19 -6.84
N LEU A 112 -5.40 13.86 -7.99
CA LEU A 112 -4.32 13.63 -8.92
C LEU A 112 -3.50 14.91 -9.03
N PHE A 113 -2.19 14.81 -8.86
CA PHE A 113 -1.26 15.93 -8.89
C PHE A 113 -0.30 15.75 -10.06
N LEU A 114 -0.35 16.68 -11.00
CA LEU A 114 0.56 16.73 -12.14
C LEU A 114 1.83 17.48 -11.75
N GLN A 115 2.98 16.86 -11.98
CA GLN A 115 4.26 17.51 -11.73
C GLN A 115 4.54 18.59 -12.77
N THR A 116 4.84 19.79 -12.29
CA THR A 116 5.13 20.95 -13.15
C THR A 116 6.60 21.04 -13.53
N SER A 117 6.92 21.73 -14.61
CA SER A 117 8.31 21.97 -15.05
C SER A 117 9.15 22.76 -14.01
N GLY A 118 8.50 23.44 -13.07
CA GLY A 118 9.15 24.11 -11.95
C GLY A 118 9.48 23.21 -10.75
N GLY A 119 9.20 21.90 -10.84
CA GLY A 119 9.47 20.91 -9.79
C GLY A 119 8.41 20.89 -8.68
N GLY A 120 7.29 21.61 -8.82
CA GLY A 120 6.13 21.54 -7.93
C GLY A 120 5.01 20.69 -8.52
N PHE A 121 3.86 20.67 -7.85
CA PHE A 121 2.68 19.92 -8.27
C PHE A 121 1.47 20.83 -8.44
N ALA A 122 0.63 20.53 -9.42
CA ALA A 122 -0.67 21.16 -9.64
C ALA A 122 -1.76 20.08 -9.60
N GLU A 123 -2.83 20.32 -8.84
CA GLU A 123 -3.96 19.39 -8.78
C GLU A 123 -4.74 19.41 -10.11
N ALA A 124 -4.98 18.23 -10.67
CA ALA A 124 -5.80 18.04 -11.86
C ALA A 124 -7.30 18.19 -11.49
N PRO A 125 -8.10 18.93 -12.29
CA PRO A 125 -9.50 19.16 -11.98
C PRO A 125 -10.39 17.97 -12.38
N VAL A 126 -10.26 16.84 -11.69
CA VAL A 126 -11.01 15.61 -11.97
C VAL A 126 -12.34 15.60 -11.23
N THR A 127 -13.44 15.70 -11.96
CA THR A 127 -14.79 15.71 -11.37
C THR A 127 -15.32 14.33 -10.99
N ALA A 128 -14.80 13.26 -11.62
CA ALA A 128 -15.21 11.87 -11.36
C ALA A 128 -14.97 11.41 -9.91
N TRP A 129 -14.07 12.07 -9.18
CA TRP A 129 -13.80 11.74 -7.77
C TRP A 129 -14.98 12.01 -6.83
N ALA A 130 -15.77 13.05 -7.12
CA ALA A 130 -16.88 13.47 -6.24
C ALA A 130 -17.96 12.41 -6.08
N ASP A 131 -18.23 11.66 -7.15
CA ASP A 131 -19.27 10.61 -7.16
C ASP A 131 -18.85 9.38 -6.34
N HIS A 132 -17.57 9.23 -6.03
CA HIS A 132 -17.02 8.05 -5.37
C HIS A 132 -16.34 8.37 -4.02
N ALA A 133 -16.51 9.58 -3.50
CA ALA A 133 -15.85 10.03 -2.26
C ALA A 133 -16.30 9.27 -0.99
N GLU A 134 -17.43 8.55 -1.01
CA GLU A 134 -17.87 7.72 0.12
C GLU A 134 -17.10 6.39 0.23
N GLY A 135 -16.40 5.95 -0.81
CA GLY A 135 -15.48 4.81 -0.77
C GLY A 135 -14.10 5.22 -0.25
N GLU A 136 -13.42 4.33 0.46
CA GLU A 136 -12.04 4.55 0.89
C GLU A 136 -11.09 3.92 -0.11
N ALA A 137 -10.20 4.71 -0.72
CA ALA A 137 -9.20 4.22 -1.65
C ALA A 137 -7.97 3.70 -0.89
N VAL A 138 -7.69 2.40 -0.98
CA VAL A 138 -6.65 1.73 -0.19
C VAL A 138 -5.43 1.31 -0.98
N ASP A 139 -5.58 1.09 -2.27
CA ASP A 139 -4.49 0.81 -3.20
C ASP A 139 -4.87 1.26 -4.61
N ALA A 140 -3.89 1.51 -5.48
CA ALA A 140 -4.15 1.95 -6.84
C ALA A 140 -2.97 1.62 -7.76
N VAL A 141 -3.27 1.43 -9.06
CA VAL A 141 -2.26 1.17 -10.08
C VAL A 141 -2.61 1.87 -11.38
N PHE A 142 -1.60 2.48 -12.01
CA PHE A 142 -1.69 3.02 -13.37
C PHE A 142 -1.23 1.98 -14.40
N PHE A 143 -1.97 1.83 -15.47
CA PHE A 143 -1.64 0.98 -16.63
C PHE A 143 -2.55 1.38 -17.80
N ASP A 144 -2.20 0.97 -19.02
CA ASP A 144 -3.08 1.13 -20.20
C ASP A 144 -4.05 -0.07 -20.21
N ALA A 145 -5.31 0.17 -19.85
CA ALA A 145 -6.32 -0.87 -19.76
C ALA A 145 -7.03 -1.14 -21.09
N ASN A 146 -7.06 -0.16 -22.00
CA ASN A 146 -7.87 -0.21 -23.22
C ASN A 146 -7.05 -0.21 -24.50
N GLY A 147 -5.71 -0.20 -24.41
CA GLY A 147 -4.78 -0.25 -25.54
C GLY A 147 -4.71 1.07 -26.34
N ASP A 148 -5.10 2.20 -25.74
CA ASP A 148 -5.10 3.50 -26.44
C ASP A 148 -3.79 4.30 -26.25
N GLY A 149 -2.88 3.80 -25.42
CA GLY A 149 -1.57 4.38 -25.12
C GLY A 149 -1.60 5.43 -24.02
N ALA A 150 -2.76 5.77 -23.46
CA ALA A 150 -2.86 6.59 -22.26
C ALA A 150 -2.88 5.70 -21.01
N LEU A 151 -2.40 6.21 -19.88
CA LEU A 151 -2.47 5.47 -18.62
C LEU A 151 -3.85 5.66 -17.98
N ASP A 152 -4.50 4.55 -17.74
CA ASP A 152 -5.73 4.40 -16.97
C ASP A 152 -5.40 4.15 -15.49
N LEU A 153 -6.39 4.30 -14.62
CA LEU A 153 -6.22 4.14 -13.17
C LEU A 153 -7.24 3.17 -12.60
N TYR A 154 -6.76 2.06 -12.05
CA TYR A 154 -7.56 1.21 -11.17
C TYR A 154 -7.41 1.66 -9.72
N VAL A 155 -8.52 1.79 -9.00
CA VAL A 155 -8.57 2.14 -7.58
C VAL A 155 -9.28 1.05 -6.81
N ALA A 156 -8.54 0.39 -5.94
CA ALA A 156 -9.06 -0.60 -5.01
C ALA A 156 -9.68 0.06 -3.79
N THR A 157 -10.84 -0.42 -3.40
CA THR A 157 -11.65 0.16 -2.31
C THR A 157 -11.78 -0.80 -1.12
N ALA A 158 -11.81 -0.22 0.08
CA ALA A 158 -12.08 -0.95 1.32
C ALA A 158 -12.92 -0.11 2.29
N GLY A 159 -12.83 -0.42 3.57
CA GLY A 159 -13.51 0.29 4.64
C GLY A 159 -14.40 -0.66 5.44
N ASN A 160 -13.93 -1.06 6.64
CA ASN A 160 -14.63 -2.02 7.50
C ASN A 160 -16.00 -1.49 8.04
N GLU A 161 -16.33 -0.25 7.74
CA GLU A 161 -17.61 0.39 8.06
C GLU A 161 -18.79 -0.24 7.31
N PHE A 162 -18.55 -0.70 6.09
CA PHE A 162 -19.56 -1.20 5.18
C PHE A 162 -19.78 -2.71 5.30
N ARG A 163 -20.94 -3.17 4.87
CA ARG A 163 -21.32 -4.59 4.81
C ARG A 163 -22.15 -4.90 3.59
N GLY A 164 -21.87 -6.06 3.02
CA GLY A 164 -22.60 -6.58 1.87
C GLY A 164 -22.31 -5.78 0.60
N ALA A 165 -23.10 -6.04 -0.43
CA ALA A 165 -22.99 -5.36 -1.71
C ALA A 165 -23.38 -3.88 -1.58
N ARG A 166 -22.38 -3.02 -1.63
CA ARG A 166 -22.53 -1.57 -1.55
C ARG A 166 -21.63 -0.91 -2.55
N ASP A 167 -22.07 0.17 -3.12
CA ASP A 167 -21.30 0.90 -4.13
C ASP A 167 -20.02 1.50 -3.55
N GLU A 168 -20.02 1.85 -2.27
CA GLU A 168 -18.89 2.42 -1.54
C GLU A 168 -17.67 1.48 -1.43
N ILE A 169 -17.86 0.16 -1.57
CA ILE A 169 -16.78 -0.83 -1.57
C ILE A 169 -16.54 -1.47 -2.94
N ARG A 170 -17.07 -0.86 -3.99
CA ARG A 170 -16.81 -1.28 -5.37
C ARG A 170 -15.51 -0.65 -5.85
N ASP A 171 -14.62 -1.46 -6.40
CA ASP A 171 -13.42 -0.97 -7.07
C ASP A 171 -13.79 -0.12 -8.29
N ARG A 172 -12.90 0.77 -8.69
CA ARG A 172 -13.14 1.74 -9.77
C ARG A 172 -12.05 1.64 -10.81
N LEU A 173 -12.46 1.74 -12.07
CA LEU A 173 -11.58 1.97 -13.20
C LEU A 173 -11.88 3.35 -13.78
N TYR A 174 -10.84 4.12 -14.01
CA TYR A 174 -10.91 5.43 -14.65
C TYR A 174 -10.04 5.41 -15.89
N LEU A 175 -10.59 5.85 -17.01
CA LEU A 175 -9.88 5.93 -18.29
C LEU A 175 -9.19 7.29 -18.41
N GLY A 176 -7.90 7.27 -18.68
CA GLY A 176 -7.07 8.45 -18.91
C GLY A 176 -7.24 9.03 -20.29
N ASP A 177 -6.95 10.32 -20.44
CA ASP A 177 -6.97 11.01 -21.73
C ASP A 177 -5.56 11.33 -22.29
N GLY A 178 -4.52 10.86 -21.59
CA GLY A 178 -3.11 11.13 -21.92
C GLY A 178 -2.69 12.59 -21.72
N ALA A 179 -3.55 13.41 -21.13
CA ALA A 179 -3.30 14.82 -20.85
C ALA A 179 -3.45 15.17 -19.35
N GLY A 180 -3.60 14.15 -18.51
CA GLY A 180 -3.77 14.29 -17.05
C GLY A 180 -5.22 14.38 -16.60
N GLY A 181 -6.19 14.23 -17.51
CA GLY A 181 -7.60 14.05 -17.18
C GLY A 181 -7.97 12.58 -17.11
N VAL A 182 -8.96 12.25 -16.26
CA VAL A 182 -9.52 10.90 -16.18
C VAL A 182 -11.05 10.95 -16.10
N THR A 183 -11.71 9.92 -16.63
CA THR A 183 -13.16 9.74 -16.61
C THR A 183 -13.49 8.34 -16.11
N SER A 184 -14.65 8.16 -15.46
CA SER A 184 -15.09 6.82 -15.05
C SER A 184 -15.26 5.90 -16.25
N ALA A 185 -14.74 4.68 -16.15
CA ALA A 185 -14.95 3.67 -17.18
C ALA A 185 -16.44 3.33 -17.33
N PRO A 186 -16.87 2.85 -18.52
CA PRO A 186 -18.25 2.47 -18.76
C PRO A 186 -18.77 1.41 -17.77
N ALA A 187 -20.05 1.43 -17.48
CA ALA A 187 -20.68 0.41 -16.64
C ALA A 187 -20.41 -0.99 -17.20
N GLY A 188 -20.00 -1.93 -16.32
CA GLY A 188 -19.61 -3.29 -16.68
C GLY A 188 -18.20 -3.43 -17.24
N ALA A 189 -17.34 -2.41 -17.11
CA ALA A 189 -15.89 -2.53 -17.35
C ALA A 189 -15.25 -3.47 -16.32
N LEU A 190 -15.68 -3.41 -15.07
CA LEU A 190 -15.27 -4.33 -14.01
C LEU A 190 -16.39 -5.29 -13.64
N PRO A 191 -16.08 -6.52 -13.20
CA PRO A 191 -17.08 -7.43 -12.65
C PRO A 191 -17.68 -6.88 -11.35
N ASP A 192 -18.92 -7.30 -11.03
CA ASP A 192 -19.63 -6.90 -9.81
C ASP A 192 -19.02 -7.58 -8.57
N ARG A 193 -17.98 -7.00 -8.02
CA ARG A 193 -17.31 -7.45 -6.80
C ARG A 193 -17.54 -6.45 -5.68
N PHE A 194 -17.81 -6.98 -4.49
CA PHE A 194 -18.04 -6.21 -3.27
C PHE A 194 -17.16 -6.79 -2.15
N VAL A 195 -15.87 -6.66 -2.33
CA VAL A 195 -14.83 -7.19 -1.44
C VAL A 195 -14.02 -6.04 -0.88
N HIS A 196 -13.68 -6.09 0.39
CA HIS A 196 -12.74 -5.15 0.98
C HIS A 196 -11.34 -5.54 0.55
N VAL A 197 -10.76 -4.78 -0.36
CA VAL A 197 -9.47 -5.03 -0.97
C VAL A 197 -8.34 -4.54 -0.07
N GLY A 198 -7.17 -5.16 -0.14
CA GLY A 198 -5.96 -4.73 0.55
C GLY A 198 -4.80 -4.43 -0.38
N ALA A 199 -4.84 -4.97 -1.60
CA ALA A 199 -3.79 -4.78 -2.58
C ALA A 199 -4.30 -5.04 -3.99
N VAL A 200 -3.70 -4.34 -4.96
CA VAL A 200 -3.85 -4.61 -6.40
C VAL A 200 -2.46 -4.72 -7.03
N ALA A 201 -2.32 -5.59 -8.01
CA ALA A 201 -1.12 -5.69 -8.85
C ALA A 201 -1.54 -5.91 -10.30
N ALA A 202 -0.79 -5.33 -11.23
CA ALA A 202 -1.06 -5.37 -12.67
C ALA A 202 0.11 -6.03 -13.39
N SER A 203 -0.18 -6.93 -14.35
CA SER A 203 0.78 -7.57 -15.24
C SER A 203 0.05 -8.21 -16.43
N ASP A 204 0.70 -8.30 -17.57
CA ASP A 204 0.33 -9.21 -18.66
C ASP A 204 0.85 -10.61 -18.31
N TRP A 205 0.16 -11.31 -17.38
CA TRP A 205 0.64 -12.59 -16.84
C TRP A 205 0.31 -13.79 -17.72
N ASP A 206 -0.62 -13.67 -18.65
CA ASP A 206 -0.95 -14.74 -19.61
C ASP A 206 -0.28 -14.56 -20.98
N GLY A 207 0.34 -13.39 -21.22
CA GLY A 207 1.17 -13.11 -22.40
C GLY A 207 0.38 -12.79 -23.65
N ASP A 208 -0.87 -12.32 -23.49
CA ASP A 208 -1.71 -11.94 -24.63
C ASP A 208 -1.50 -10.48 -25.11
N GLY A 209 -0.75 -9.70 -24.35
CA GLY A 209 -0.38 -8.32 -24.65
C GLY A 209 -1.24 -7.28 -23.91
N ASP A 210 -2.25 -7.72 -23.20
CA ASP A 210 -3.16 -6.87 -22.43
C ASP A 210 -2.82 -6.95 -20.93
N THR A 211 -2.93 -5.85 -20.21
CA THR A 211 -2.61 -5.86 -18.78
C THR A 211 -3.78 -6.35 -17.95
N ASP A 212 -3.54 -7.39 -17.18
CA ASP A 212 -4.46 -8.01 -16.26
C ASP A 212 -4.27 -7.52 -14.82
N LEU A 213 -5.19 -7.90 -13.90
CA LEU A 213 -5.13 -7.51 -12.51
C LEU A 213 -5.24 -8.71 -11.56
N PHE A 214 -4.42 -8.71 -10.52
CA PHE A 214 -4.69 -9.42 -9.29
C PHE A 214 -5.28 -8.45 -8.27
N VAL A 215 -6.42 -8.82 -7.66
CA VAL A 215 -7.10 -8.03 -6.63
C VAL A 215 -7.18 -8.84 -5.34
N GLY A 216 -6.39 -8.47 -4.35
CA GLY A 216 -6.23 -9.19 -3.09
C GLY A 216 -7.27 -8.80 -2.05
N GLY A 217 -8.10 -9.75 -1.62
CA GLY A 217 -9.06 -9.54 -0.56
C GLY A 217 -8.38 -9.36 0.80
N ARG A 218 -8.79 -8.33 1.58
CA ARG A 218 -8.18 -7.97 2.86
C ARG A 218 -8.97 -8.44 4.06
N VAL A 219 -10.25 -8.17 4.09
CA VAL A 219 -11.08 -8.45 5.28
C VAL A 219 -12.52 -8.77 4.92
N VAL A 220 -13.09 -9.70 5.66
CA VAL A 220 -14.54 -9.91 5.72
C VAL A 220 -15.06 -9.13 6.94
N PRO A 221 -15.89 -8.09 6.78
CA PRO A 221 -16.37 -7.28 7.90
C PRO A 221 -17.06 -8.11 8.96
N ARG A 222 -16.67 -7.93 10.21
CA ARG A 222 -17.11 -8.68 11.42
C ARG A 222 -16.67 -10.15 11.45
N ALA A 223 -15.67 -10.50 10.67
CA ALA A 223 -15.09 -11.83 10.65
C ALA A 223 -13.57 -11.75 10.42
N TYR A 224 -12.91 -10.85 11.16
CA TYR A 224 -11.45 -10.71 11.08
C TYR A 224 -10.76 -12.07 11.27
N GLY A 225 -9.78 -12.36 10.43
CA GLY A 225 -9.11 -13.67 10.37
C GLY A 225 -9.75 -14.67 9.39
N MET A 226 -10.90 -14.32 8.80
CA MET A 226 -11.44 -15.08 7.66
C MET A 226 -10.82 -14.55 6.36
N PRO A 227 -10.36 -15.43 5.46
CA PRO A 227 -9.91 -15.01 4.12
C PRO A 227 -11.01 -14.24 3.41
N ALA A 228 -10.68 -13.07 2.89
CA ALA A 228 -11.56 -12.36 1.96
C ALA A 228 -11.23 -12.84 0.53
N PRO A 229 -12.23 -13.02 -0.36
CA PRO A 229 -11.98 -13.54 -1.68
C PRO A 229 -11.05 -12.64 -2.50
N SER A 230 -9.91 -13.19 -2.92
CA SER A 230 -9.03 -12.56 -3.90
C SER A 230 -9.44 -12.96 -5.32
N ALA A 231 -9.02 -12.21 -6.33
CA ALA A 231 -9.36 -12.50 -7.71
C ALA A 231 -8.24 -12.22 -8.70
N LEU A 232 -8.23 -13.02 -9.77
CA LEU A 232 -7.61 -12.70 -11.05
C LEU A 232 -8.66 -12.11 -11.97
N LEU A 233 -8.42 -10.92 -12.49
CA LEU A 233 -9.27 -10.24 -13.45
C LEU A 233 -8.52 -10.18 -14.78
N VAL A 234 -9.06 -10.86 -15.79
CA VAL A 234 -8.52 -10.89 -17.16
C VAL A 234 -9.12 -9.76 -17.96
N ASN A 235 -8.27 -8.98 -18.60
CA ASN A 235 -8.61 -7.92 -19.54
C ASN A 235 -8.90 -8.52 -20.92
N ASP A 236 -9.77 -7.89 -21.69
CA ASP A 236 -10.01 -8.25 -23.09
C ASP A 236 -9.35 -7.27 -24.10
N GLY A 237 -8.42 -6.44 -23.61
CA GLY A 237 -7.72 -5.41 -24.36
C GLY A 237 -8.55 -4.17 -24.69
N THR A 238 -9.78 -4.11 -24.18
CA THR A 238 -10.67 -2.96 -24.39
C THR A 238 -11.04 -2.24 -23.10
N GLY A 239 -10.36 -2.57 -21.98
CA GLY A 239 -10.67 -2.08 -20.66
C GLY A 239 -11.87 -2.77 -20.00
N ARG A 240 -12.23 -3.97 -20.46
CA ARG A 240 -13.27 -4.80 -19.86
C ARG A 240 -12.63 -6.01 -19.21
N PHE A 241 -12.93 -6.19 -17.94
CA PHE A 241 -12.36 -7.26 -17.12
C PHE A 241 -13.39 -8.32 -16.79
N SER A 242 -12.95 -9.58 -16.82
CA SER A 242 -13.71 -10.73 -16.36
C SER A 242 -12.97 -11.45 -15.23
N GLU A 243 -13.71 -11.98 -14.25
CA GLU A 243 -13.09 -12.75 -13.18
C GLU A 243 -12.82 -14.18 -13.63
N ALA A 244 -11.56 -14.60 -13.57
CA ALA A 244 -11.10 -15.93 -14.03
C ALA A 244 -10.48 -16.78 -12.91
N THR A 245 -10.58 -16.35 -11.65
CA THR A 245 -9.95 -17.01 -10.49
C THR A 245 -10.31 -18.50 -10.38
N ALA A 246 -11.60 -18.82 -10.53
CA ALA A 246 -12.09 -20.18 -10.36
C ALA A 246 -11.53 -21.14 -11.41
N ASP A 247 -11.27 -20.65 -12.61
CA ASP A 247 -10.81 -21.47 -13.73
C ASP A 247 -9.29 -21.58 -13.77
N LEU A 248 -8.57 -20.51 -13.42
CA LEU A 248 -7.13 -20.41 -13.60
C LEU A 248 -6.34 -20.69 -12.32
N ALA A 249 -6.80 -20.17 -11.18
CA ALA A 249 -6.10 -20.30 -9.91
C ALA A 249 -7.09 -20.34 -8.72
N PRO A 250 -7.93 -21.39 -8.59
CA PRO A 250 -8.98 -21.43 -7.57
C PRO A 250 -8.48 -21.30 -6.14
N GLY A 251 -7.21 -21.66 -5.87
CA GLY A 251 -6.58 -21.49 -4.56
C GLY A 251 -6.39 -20.02 -4.15
N LEU A 252 -6.36 -19.09 -5.09
CA LEU A 252 -6.23 -17.67 -4.78
C LEU A 252 -7.49 -17.06 -4.14
N ALA A 253 -8.66 -17.68 -4.36
CA ALA A 253 -9.91 -17.18 -3.76
C ALA A 253 -9.86 -17.15 -2.22
N GLU A 254 -9.09 -18.05 -1.59
CA GLU A 254 -8.96 -18.17 -0.13
C GLU A 254 -7.50 -18.12 0.32
N VAL A 255 -6.65 -17.39 -0.39
CA VAL A 255 -5.20 -17.35 -0.13
C VAL A 255 -4.83 -16.71 1.21
N GLY A 256 -5.73 -15.96 1.82
CA GLY A 256 -5.53 -15.28 3.09
C GLY A 256 -6.03 -13.84 3.07
N MET A 257 -5.64 -13.08 4.08
CA MET A 257 -5.92 -11.64 4.20
C MET A 257 -4.78 -10.86 3.53
N VAL A 258 -4.90 -10.58 2.24
CA VAL A 258 -3.83 -9.97 1.45
C VAL A 258 -3.62 -8.50 1.86
N SER A 259 -2.38 -8.11 2.11
CA SER A 259 -2.00 -6.74 2.45
C SER A 259 -1.10 -6.08 1.40
N ARG A 260 -0.39 -6.87 0.59
CA ARG A 260 0.40 -6.40 -0.55
C ARG A 260 0.46 -7.50 -1.61
N ALA A 261 0.57 -7.05 -2.86
CA ALA A 261 0.76 -7.92 -4.02
C ALA A 261 1.75 -7.28 -4.98
N ALA A 262 2.51 -8.10 -5.69
CA ALA A 262 3.37 -7.66 -6.78
C ALA A 262 3.54 -8.81 -7.77
N PHE A 263 3.71 -8.46 -9.04
CA PHE A 263 4.18 -9.39 -10.06
C PHE A 263 5.68 -9.20 -10.32
N GLY A 264 6.37 -10.28 -10.68
CA GLY A 264 7.77 -10.25 -11.09
C GLY A 264 8.32 -11.65 -11.30
N ASP A 265 9.24 -11.81 -12.23
CA ASP A 265 9.94 -13.08 -12.52
C ASP A 265 10.94 -13.40 -11.41
N VAL A 266 10.53 -14.22 -10.44
CA VAL A 266 11.33 -14.56 -9.26
C VAL A 266 12.28 -15.73 -9.53
N ASP A 267 11.88 -16.67 -10.37
CA ASP A 267 12.66 -17.86 -10.65
C ASP A 267 13.50 -17.77 -11.93
N GLY A 268 13.33 -16.72 -12.74
CA GLY A 268 14.10 -16.43 -13.94
C GLY A 268 13.61 -17.22 -15.16
N ASP A 269 12.35 -17.64 -15.19
CA ASP A 269 11.78 -18.41 -16.31
C ASP A 269 11.21 -17.51 -17.44
N GLY A 270 11.18 -16.19 -17.22
CA GLY A 270 10.71 -15.20 -18.17
C GLY A 270 9.20 -14.95 -18.09
N ARG A 271 8.54 -15.42 -17.04
CA ARG A 271 7.13 -15.15 -16.74
C ARG A 271 7.02 -14.46 -15.39
N ASP A 272 5.99 -13.65 -15.25
CA ASP A 272 5.72 -13.00 -13.97
C ASP A 272 5.08 -13.97 -12.98
N ASP A 273 5.72 -14.09 -11.80
CA ASP A 273 5.19 -14.76 -10.63
C ASP A 273 4.37 -13.77 -9.79
N LEU A 274 3.33 -14.26 -9.12
CA LEU A 274 2.55 -13.47 -8.17
C LEU A 274 3.09 -13.62 -6.75
N ILE A 275 3.61 -12.54 -6.19
CA ILE A 275 4.15 -12.47 -4.84
C ILE A 275 3.11 -11.81 -3.93
N LEU A 276 2.73 -12.50 -2.85
CA LEU A 276 1.74 -12.03 -1.90
C LEU A 276 2.31 -11.89 -0.50
N ALA A 277 1.89 -10.84 0.20
CA ALA A 277 2.09 -10.70 1.63
C ALA A 277 0.73 -10.48 2.30
N GLY A 278 0.55 -11.10 3.47
CA GLY A 278 -0.73 -11.03 4.17
C GLY A 278 -0.66 -11.62 5.58
N GLU A 279 -1.82 -11.80 6.18
CA GLU A 279 -2.05 -12.42 7.50
C GLU A 279 -2.78 -13.74 7.36
#